data_e5413f4fc449193460973bfd10d04548
#
_entry.id   e5413f4fc449193460973bfd10d04548
#
_cell.length_a   1.000
_cell.length_b   1.000
_cell.length_c   1.000
_cell.angle_alpha   90.00
_cell.angle_beta   90.00
_cell.angle_gamma   90.00
#
_symmetry.space_group_name_H-M   'P 1'
#
loop_
_entity.id
_entity.type
_entity.pdbx_description
1 polymer ?
#
loop_
_entity_poly.entity_id
_entity_poly.type
_entity_poly.pdbx_seq_one_letter_code
_entity_poly.pdbx_strand_id
1 'polypeptide(L)'
;MKIFQTISYVLFFLLLSGCDKNRHIQSYRTPKKDFGLQLEAPQPSSKTRSPDVTNLTWELPDSWIPSTGHSMRLASFDIPFSDGVGDLSIVSLGGASGGLLANVNRWRGQVNLSPISESEILNVSTVGESKMGPFRIFKMINDVDTSNAIIAAVLPTGQKTFFIKLTTTKKGVIELQSVFEKFCASIGNSS
;
A
#
# COMPACT_ATOMS: atom_id res chain seq x y z
N MET A 1 23.40 -24.22 59.67
CA MET A 1 22.73 -24.56 58.40
C MET A 1 21.30 -24.04 58.26
N LYS A 2 20.59 -23.65 59.33
CA LYS A 2 19.21 -23.10 59.28
C LYS A 2 19.13 -21.58 58.99
N ILE A 3 20.16 -20.83 59.28
CA ILE A 3 20.19 -19.35 59.08
C ILE A 3 20.35 -18.95 57.59
N PHE A 4 21.09 -19.74 56.82
CA PHE A 4 21.26 -19.49 55.40
C PHE A 4 19.99 -19.75 54.58
N GLN A 5 19.12 -20.62 55.04
CA GLN A 5 17.87 -20.98 54.38
C GLN A 5 16.78 -19.89 54.53
N THR A 6 16.78 -19.22 55.70
CA THR A 6 15.83 -18.12 55.96
C THR A 6 16.19 -16.84 55.23
N ILE A 7 17.46 -16.54 55.00
CA ILE A 7 17.91 -15.38 54.22
C ILE A 7 17.57 -15.53 52.76
N SER A 8 17.63 -16.77 52.21
CA SER A 8 17.26 -17.05 50.81
C SER A 8 15.77 -16.83 50.52
N TYR A 9 14.89 -17.16 51.47
CA TYR A 9 13.45 -16.93 51.30
C TYR A 9 13.05 -15.46 51.42
N VAL A 10 13.72 -14.67 52.25
CA VAL A 10 13.48 -13.22 52.40
C VAL A 10 13.95 -12.47 51.15
N LEU A 11 15.07 -12.87 50.53
CA LEU A 11 15.56 -12.26 49.30
C LEU A 11 14.69 -12.59 48.10
N PHE A 12 14.06 -13.77 48.04
CA PHE A 12 13.15 -14.17 46.96
C PHE A 12 11.79 -13.44 47.00
N PHE A 13 11.33 -13.06 48.23
CA PHE A 13 10.06 -12.34 48.40
C PHE A 13 10.16 -10.84 48.06
N LEU A 14 11.34 -10.26 48.05
CA LEU A 14 11.58 -8.84 47.74
C LEU A 14 11.65 -8.55 46.23
N LEU A 15 11.67 -9.58 45.37
CA LEU A 15 11.74 -9.42 43.92
C LEU A 15 10.36 -9.45 43.23
N LEU A 16 9.26 -9.59 44.01
CA LEU A 16 7.89 -9.67 43.41
C LEU A 16 7.08 -8.38 43.53
N SER A 17 7.66 -7.28 44.02
CA SER A 17 6.97 -5.99 44.18
C SER A 17 7.45 -5.01 43.11
N GLY A 18 6.91 -5.08 41.91
CA GLY A 18 7.30 -4.07 40.91
C GLY A 18 6.74 -4.28 39.51
N CYS A 19 5.47 -4.53 39.39
CA CYS A 19 4.77 -4.26 38.10
C CYS A 19 3.60 -3.32 38.36
N ASP A 20 3.88 -2.04 38.34
CA ASP A 20 2.87 -1.00 38.36
C ASP A 20 2.30 -0.92 36.91
N LYS A 21 1.15 -1.55 36.72
CA LYS A 21 0.47 -1.75 35.43
C LYS A 21 -0.16 -0.50 34.84
N ASN A 22 -0.05 0.66 35.52
CA ASN A 22 -0.84 1.86 35.17
C ASN A 22 -0.01 3.08 34.72
N ARG A 23 1.26 2.92 34.34
CA ARG A 23 2.13 4.09 34.07
C ARG A 23 2.10 4.64 32.65
N HIS A 24 1.34 4.08 31.70
CA HIS A 24 1.46 4.48 30.29
C HIS A 24 0.19 4.91 29.56
N ILE A 25 -0.94 5.08 30.24
CA ILE A 25 -2.14 5.61 29.61
C ILE A 25 -2.56 6.90 30.34
N GLN A 26 -1.98 8.02 29.95
CA GLN A 26 -2.54 9.32 30.30
C GLN A 26 -3.49 9.74 29.18
N SER A 27 -4.79 9.64 29.41
CA SER A 27 -5.80 10.21 28.53
C SER A 27 -5.91 11.70 28.83
N TYR A 28 -5.39 12.53 27.95
CA TYR A 28 -5.59 13.97 28.00
C TYR A 28 -6.94 14.31 27.36
N ARG A 29 -7.92 14.74 28.16
CA ARG A 29 -9.07 15.46 27.64
C ARG A 29 -8.66 16.94 27.51
N THR A 30 -8.41 17.39 26.29
CA THR A 30 -8.35 18.83 26.00
C THR A 30 -9.75 19.42 26.16
N PRO A 31 -9.94 20.43 27.03
CA PRO A 31 -11.21 21.15 27.07
C PRO A 31 -11.39 21.84 25.71
N LYS A 32 -12.53 21.59 25.05
CA LYS A 32 -12.96 22.43 23.92
C LYS A 32 -13.13 23.86 24.46
N LYS A 33 -12.25 24.76 24.06
CA LYS A 33 -12.49 26.18 24.17
C LYS A 33 -13.59 26.53 23.17
N ASP A 34 -14.79 26.72 23.67
CA ASP A 34 -15.85 27.33 22.87
C ASP A 34 -15.45 28.79 22.58
N PHE A 35 -14.80 29.00 21.44
CA PHE A 35 -14.74 30.33 20.85
C PHE A 35 -16.11 30.56 20.24
N GLY A 36 -16.91 31.39 20.94
CA GLY A 36 -18.16 31.91 20.43
C GLY A 36 -17.93 32.84 19.25
N LEU A 37 -17.46 32.32 18.15
CA LEU A 37 -17.53 32.93 16.85
C LEU A 37 -18.80 32.39 16.20
N GLN A 38 -19.83 33.22 16.22
CA GLN A 38 -21.03 33.08 15.42
C GLN A 38 -20.61 33.20 13.96
N LEU A 39 -20.09 32.07 13.39
CA LEU A 39 -19.86 31.96 11.97
C LEU A 39 -21.25 31.74 11.36
N GLU A 40 -21.77 32.78 10.75
CA GLU A 40 -22.80 32.74 9.73
C GLU A 40 -22.48 31.53 8.80
N ALA A 41 -23.40 30.57 8.73
CA ALA A 41 -23.21 29.35 7.95
C ALA A 41 -22.80 29.75 6.52
N PRO A 42 -21.64 29.36 6.03
CA PRO A 42 -21.32 29.54 4.63
C PRO A 42 -22.39 28.78 3.86
N GLN A 43 -23.11 29.49 3.01
CA GLN A 43 -23.94 28.89 1.99
C GLN A 43 -23.10 27.79 1.29
N PRO A 44 -23.67 26.67 0.91
CA PRO A 44 -22.92 25.59 0.22
C PRO A 44 -22.38 26.17 -1.07
N SER A 45 -21.18 26.77 -0.99
CA SER A 45 -20.41 27.10 -2.16
C SER A 45 -20.23 25.81 -2.93
N SER A 46 -20.65 25.88 -4.18
CA SER A 46 -20.51 24.88 -5.23
C SER A 46 -19.44 23.85 -4.90
N LYS A 47 -19.87 22.59 -4.72
CA LYS A 47 -19.00 21.42 -4.68
C LYS A 47 -17.92 21.61 -5.73
N THR A 48 -16.70 21.94 -5.31
CA THR A 48 -15.53 21.68 -6.10
C THR A 48 -15.51 20.16 -6.25
N ARG A 49 -16.04 19.71 -7.38
CA ARG A 49 -16.08 18.31 -7.79
C ARG A 49 -14.65 17.86 -7.73
N SER A 50 -14.29 17.00 -6.78
CA SER A 50 -13.08 16.22 -6.88
C SER A 50 -13.06 15.63 -8.28
N PRO A 51 -11.97 15.78 -9.07
CA PRO A 51 -11.93 15.25 -10.42
C PRO A 51 -12.36 13.79 -10.35
N ASP A 52 -13.39 13.52 -11.13
CA ASP A 52 -14.19 12.31 -11.07
C ASP A 52 -13.31 11.10 -11.36
N VAL A 53 -13.14 10.23 -10.39
CA VAL A 53 -12.46 8.93 -10.52
C VAL A 53 -13.28 8.00 -11.43
N THR A 54 -14.49 8.43 -11.82
CA THR A 54 -15.48 7.66 -12.55
C THR A 54 -15.18 7.51 -14.04
N ASN A 55 -14.13 8.15 -14.57
CA ASN A 55 -13.85 8.15 -16.00
C ASN A 55 -12.63 7.29 -16.39
N LEU A 56 -12.06 6.51 -15.46
CA LEU A 56 -10.97 5.60 -15.79
C LEU A 56 -11.51 4.39 -16.57
N THR A 57 -10.90 4.10 -17.71
CA THR A 57 -11.23 2.96 -18.58
C THR A 57 -10.02 2.07 -18.78
N TRP A 58 -10.25 0.81 -19.05
CA TRP A 58 -9.23 -0.19 -19.38
C TRP A 58 -9.86 -1.32 -20.20
N GLU A 59 -9.02 -2.07 -20.89
CA GLU A 59 -9.42 -3.30 -21.57
C GLU A 59 -9.16 -4.47 -20.60
N LEU A 60 -10.25 -5.04 -20.06
CA LEU A 60 -10.17 -6.14 -19.12
C LEU A 60 -9.91 -7.45 -19.87
N PRO A 61 -8.84 -8.19 -19.58
CA PRO A 61 -8.65 -9.53 -20.15
C PRO A 61 -9.76 -10.50 -19.71
N ASP A 62 -10.23 -11.36 -20.60
CA ASP A 62 -11.37 -12.27 -20.37
C ASP A 62 -11.18 -13.21 -19.17
N SER A 63 -9.92 -13.57 -18.87
CA SER A 63 -9.59 -14.46 -17.75
C SER A 63 -9.54 -13.76 -16.39
N TRP A 64 -9.65 -12.42 -16.34
CA TRP A 64 -9.58 -11.67 -15.10
C TRP A 64 -10.95 -11.53 -14.45
N ILE A 65 -11.05 -11.83 -13.18
CA ILE A 65 -12.32 -11.89 -12.44
C ILE A 65 -12.40 -10.66 -11.54
N PRO A 66 -13.38 -9.75 -11.73
CA PRO A 66 -13.60 -8.65 -10.79
C PRO A 66 -13.82 -9.19 -9.37
N SER A 67 -13.11 -8.61 -8.40
CA SER A 67 -13.21 -9.02 -6.99
C SER A 67 -13.55 -7.84 -6.09
N THR A 68 -14.04 -8.15 -4.89
CA THR A 68 -14.38 -7.12 -3.90
C THR A 68 -13.10 -6.61 -3.24
N GLY A 69 -12.75 -5.37 -3.51
CA GLY A 69 -11.56 -4.72 -2.94
C GLY A 69 -11.81 -4.05 -1.59
N HIS A 70 -10.74 -3.63 -0.94
CA HIS A 70 -10.79 -2.76 0.24
C HIS A 70 -11.16 -1.32 -0.17
N SER A 71 -11.67 -0.53 0.78
CA SER A 71 -12.27 0.80 0.58
C SER A 71 -11.41 1.85 -0.17
N MET A 72 -10.11 1.65 -0.29
CA MET A 72 -9.20 2.57 -1.02
C MET A 72 -8.90 2.13 -2.45
N ARG A 73 -9.36 0.97 -2.87
CA ARG A 73 -9.14 0.46 -4.23
C ARG A 73 -10.21 0.98 -5.17
N LEU A 74 -9.80 1.46 -6.34
CA LEU A 74 -10.70 1.83 -7.43
C LEU A 74 -11.26 0.58 -8.13
N ALA A 75 -10.42 -0.45 -8.25
CA ALA A 75 -10.78 -1.74 -8.78
C ALA A 75 -9.90 -2.84 -8.17
N SER A 76 -10.43 -4.05 -8.16
CA SER A 76 -9.74 -5.28 -7.75
C SER A 76 -10.09 -6.40 -8.71
N PHE A 77 -9.10 -7.25 -9.00
CA PHE A 77 -9.26 -8.41 -9.87
C PHE A 77 -8.49 -9.60 -9.31
N ASP A 78 -9.12 -10.75 -9.37
CA ASP A 78 -8.48 -12.04 -9.18
C ASP A 78 -7.97 -12.53 -10.54
N ILE A 79 -6.68 -12.83 -10.63
CA ILE A 79 -6.00 -13.16 -11.89
C ILE A 79 -5.51 -14.59 -11.83
N PRO A 80 -6.24 -15.53 -12.46
CA PRO A 80 -5.80 -16.92 -12.54
C PRO A 80 -4.52 -17.08 -13.37
N PHE A 81 -3.63 -17.93 -12.91
CA PHE A 81 -2.46 -18.44 -13.65
C PHE A 81 -2.28 -19.93 -13.38
N SER A 82 -1.30 -20.57 -13.98
CA SER A 82 -1.19 -22.04 -13.96
C SER A 82 -1.08 -22.65 -12.54
N ASP A 83 -0.66 -21.87 -11.55
CA ASP A 83 -0.33 -22.34 -10.20
C ASP A 83 -1.00 -21.52 -9.08
N GLY A 84 -2.11 -20.87 -9.39
CA GLY A 84 -2.87 -20.11 -8.40
C GLY A 84 -3.61 -18.91 -8.94
N VAL A 85 -3.83 -17.95 -8.06
CA VAL A 85 -4.54 -16.71 -8.35
C VAL A 85 -3.73 -15.53 -7.80
N GLY A 86 -3.50 -14.53 -8.62
CA GLY A 86 -2.91 -13.25 -8.21
C GLY A 86 -3.98 -12.23 -7.83
N ASP A 87 -3.67 -11.33 -6.88
CA ASP A 87 -4.51 -10.19 -6.48
C ASP A 87 -4.00 -8.91 -7.16
N LEU A 88 -4.79 -8.38 -8.10
CA LEU A 88 -4.52 -7.09 -8.71
C LEU A 88 -5.38 -6.00 -8.08
N SER A 89 -4.75 -4.90 -7.76
CA SER A 89 -5.40 -3.71 -7.24
C SER A 89 -5.04 -2.46 -8.03
N ILE A 90 -6.02 -1.60 -8.25
CA ILE A 90 -5.82 -0.24 -8.77
C ILE A 90 -6.15 0.73 -7.66
N VAL A 91 -5.21 1.63 -7.36
CA VAL A 91 -5.36 2.69 -6.35
C VAL A 91 -4.99 4.03 -6.98
N SER A 92 -5.74 5.07 -6.68
CA SER A 92 -5.40 6.45 -7.07
C SER A 92 -5.11 7.26 -5.83
N LEU A 93 -3.98 7.93 -5.83
CA LEU A 93 -3.59 8.83 -4.74
C LEU A 93 -3.30 10.22 -5.30
N GLY A 94 -3.66 11.26 -4.53
CA GLY A 94 -3.39 12.64 -4.91
C GLY A 94 -1.94 13.04 -4.71
N GLY A 95 -1.44 13.98 -5.52
CA GLY A 95 -0.10 14.52 -5.41
C GLY A 95 1.01 13.48 -5.62
N ALA A 96 2.17 13.73 -5.03
CA ALA A 96 3.33 12.83 -5.11
C ALA A 96 3.20 11.55 -4.27
N SER A 97 2.16 11.46 -3.41
CA SER A 97 1.74 10.25 -2.65
C SER A 97 2.89 9.45 -2.02
N GLY A 98 3.78 10.14 -1.33
CA GLY A 98 4.95 9.55 -0.68
C GLY A 98 6.16 9.32 -1.60
N GLY A 99 6.05 9.69 -2.88
CA GLY A 99 7.12 9.53 -3.86
C GLY A 99 7.27 8.11 -4.41
N LEU A 100 7.90 8.03 -5.57
CA LEU A 100 8.13 6.75 -6.28
C LEU A 100 8.99 5.79 -5.44
N LEU A 101 10.12 6.28 -4.95
CA LEU A 101 11.10 5.48 -4.20
C LEU A 101 10.48 4.85 -2.94
N ALA A 102 9.74 5.65 -2.15
CA ALA A 102 9.13 5.16 -0.92
C ALA A 102 8.08 4.07 -1.18
N ASN A 103 7.27 4.22 -2.24
CA ASN A 103 6.30 3.21 -2.64
C ASN A 103 6.97 1.91 -3.10
N VAL A 104 7.99 2.01 -3.97
CA VAL A 104 8.73 0.83 -4.45
C VAL A 104 9.43 0.12 -3.29
N ASN A 105 10.11 0.86 -2.40
CA ASN A 105 10.79 0.26 -1.24
C ASN A 105 9.81 -0.39 -0.26
N ARG A 106 8.60 0.17 -0.09
CA ARG A 106 7.55 -0.47 0.69
C ARG A 106 7.11 -1.80 0.07
N TRP A 107 6.96 -1.89 -1.25
CA TRP A 107 6.62 -3.13 -1.94
C TRP A 107 7.77 -4.14 -1.91
N ARG A 108 9.02 -3.68 -2.06
CA ARG A 108 10.21 -4.53 -1.91
C ARG A 108 10.24 -5.20 -0.53
N GLY A 109 9.94 -4.44 0.54
CA GLY A 109 9.81 -5.00 1.89
C GLY A 109 8.71 -6.06 2.02
N GLN A 110 7.61 -5.95 1.25
CA GLN A 110 6.54 -6.96 1.26
C GLN A 110 6.97 -8.33 0.70
N VAL A 111 8.01 -8.35 -0.10
CA VAL A 111 8.59 -9.59 -0.70
C VAL A 111 10.00 -9.87 -0.18
N ASN A 112 10.34 -9.37 1.00
CA ASN A 112 11.61 -9.59 1.68
C ASN A 112 12.84 -9.18 0.84
N LEU A 113 12.74 -8.13 0.03
CA LEU A 113 13.85 -7.52 -0.69
C LEU A 113 14.37 -6.30 0.05
N SER A 114 15.70 -6.10 0.05
CA SER A 114 16.33 -4.89 0.60
C SER A 114 15.88 -3.63 -0.15
N PRO A 115 15.76 -2.49 0.54
CA PRO A 115 15.48 -1.23 -0.11
C PRO A 115 16.59 -0.85 -1.10
N ILE A 116 16.22 -0.04 -2.11
CA ILE A 116 17.14 0.52 -3.10
C ILE A 116 17.22 2.03 -2.94
N SER A 117 18.28 2.60 -3.48
CA SER A 117 18.51 4.06 -3.50
C SER A 117 17.74 4.73 -4.65
N GLU A 118 17.71 6.07 -4.61
CA GLU A 118 17.10 6.87 -5.67
C GLU A 118 17.83 6.71 -7.02
N SER A 119 19.14 6.52 -7.00
CA SER A 119 19.94 6.28 -8.21
C SER A 119 19.66 4.92 -8.85
N GLU A 120 19.24 3.93 -8.08
CA GLU A 120 18.98 2.58 -8.56
C GLU A 120 17.56 2.40 -9.09
N ILE A 121 16.58 3.21 -8.61
CA ILE A 121 15.16 2.99 -8.91
C ILE A 121 14.83 3.01 -10.40
N LEU A 122 15.50 3.86 -11.16
CA LEU A 122 15.29 3.96 -12.60
C LEU A 122 15.84 2.75 -13.35
N ASN A 123 16.95 2.18 -12.86
CA ASN A 123 17.61 1.03 -13.48
C ASN A 123 16.82 -0.27 -13.30
N VAL A 124 16.02 -0.37 -12.23
CA VAL A 124 15.19 -1.57 -11.95
C VAL A 124 13.78 -1.47 -12.52
N SER A 125 13.50 -0.44 -13.32
CA SER A 125 12.18 -0.22 -13.92
C SER A 125 12.22 -0.30 -15.44
N THR A 126 11.09 -0.71 -16.03
CA THR A 126 10.83 -0.57 -17.47
C THR A 126 9.78 0.52 -17.68
N VAL A 127 9.83 1.21 -18.83
CA VAL A 127 8.86 2.24 -19.19
C VAL A 127 7.89 1.66 -20.21
N GLY A 128 6.61 1.91 -20.00
CA GLY A 128 5.53 1.65 -20.94
C GLY A 128 4.74 2.93 -21.23
N GLU A 129 3.84 2.88 -22.21
CA GLU A 129 2.98 4.00 -22.60
C GLU A 129 1.53 3.58 -22.48
N SER A 130 0.69 4.43 -21.87
CA SER A 130 -0.76 4.26 -21.78
C SER A 130 -1.47 5.40 -22.51
N LYS A 131 -2.80 5.31 -22.69
CA LYS A 131 -3.60 6.41 -23.24
C LYS A 131 -3.58 7.68 -22.35
N MET A 132 -3.08 7.57 -21.11
CA MET A 132 -2.96 8.69 -20.15
C MET A 132 -1.53 9.19 -19.98
N GLY A 133 -0.56 8.60 -20.68
CA GLY A 133 0.85 8.95 -20.61
C GLY A 133 1.75 7.78 -20.15
N PRO A 134 3.05 8.06 -19.98
CA PRO A 134 4.03 7.05 -19.63
C PRO A 134 3.83 6.50 -18.22
N PHE A 135 4.08 5.20 -18.05
CA PHE A 135 4.13 4.53 -16.77
C PHE A 135 5.44 3.77 -16.58
N ARG A 136 5.78 3.49 -15.32
CA ARG A 136 6.94 2.66 -14.97
C ARG A 136 6.49 1.37 -14.34
N ILE A 137 7.10 0.26 -14.76
CA ILE A 137 6.87 -1.08 -14.20
C ILE A 137 8.06 -1.51 -13.36
N PHE A 138 7.76 -2.08 -12.20
CA PHE A 138 8.69 -2.65 -11.25
C PHE A 138 8.35 -4.12 -11.03
N LYS A 139 9.32 -5.01 -11.23
CA LYS A 139 9.22 -6.42 -10.87
C LYS A 139 10.02 -6.67 -9.60
N MET A 140 9.36 -7.17 -8.59
CA MET A 140 9.94 -7.45 -7.28
C MET A 140 9.77 -8.94 -7.01
N ILE A 141 10.84 -9.67 -7.23
CA ILE A 141 10.91 -11.12 -7.09
C ILE A 141 12.08 -11.42 -6.17
N ASN A 142 11.81 -12.16 -5.09
CA ASN A 142 12.84 -12.71 -4.24
C ASN A 142 13.15 -14.13 -4.70
N ASP A 143 14.40 -14.38 -5.09
CA ASP A 143 14.81 -15.69 -5.61
C ASP A 143 14.94 -16.77 -4.52
N VAL A 144 15.02 -16.36 -3.25
CA VAL A 144 15.05 -17.28 -2.10
C VAL A 144 13.62 -17.64 -1.65
N ASP A 145 12.73 -16.64 -1.59
CA ASP A 145 11.31 -16.83 -1.27
C ASP A 145 10.46 -16.50 -2.51
N THR A 146 10.13 -17.54 -3.26
CA THR A 146 9.38 -17.41 -4.53
C THR A 146 7.87 -17.44 -4.35
N SER A 147 7.39 -17.63 -3.13
CA SER A 147 5.96 -17.75 -2.79
C SER A 147 5.22 -16.41 -2.86
N ASN A 148 5.97 -15.31 -2.77
CA ASN A 148 5.41 -13.96 -2.82
C ASN A 148 6.25 -13.07 -3.75
N ALA A 149 5.62 -12.50 -4.75
CA ALA A 149 6.23 -11.59 -5.71
C ALA A 149 5.24 -10.51 -6.12
N ILE A 150 5.76 -9.37 -6.56
CA ILE A 150 4.95 -8.23 -6.98
C ILE A 150 5.42 -7.75 -8.35
N ILE A 151 4.47 -7.50 -9.26
CA ILE A 151 4.66 -6.61 -10.40
C ILE A 151 3.75 -5.41 -10.22
N ALA A 152 4.30 -4.21 -10.34
CA ALA A 152 3.53 -2.98 -10.12
C ALA A 152 3.84 -1.94 -11.19
N ALA A 153 2.80 -1.24 -11.66
CA ALA A 153 2.95 -0.09 -12.51
C ALA A 153 2.60 1.19 -11.75
N VAL A 154 3.34 2.25 -12.03
CA VAL A 154 3.14 3.61 -11.51
C VAL A 154 2.90 4.55 -12.66
N LEU A 155 1.69 5.09 -12.75
CA LEU A 155 1.20 5.98 -13.80
C LEU A 155 0.90 7.36 -13.20
N PRO A 156 1.82 8.34 -13.31
CA PRO A 156 1.56 9.72 -12.89
C PRO A 156 0.75 10.47 -13.95
N THR A 157 -0.28 11.20 -13.54
CA THR A 157 -1.17 11.97 -14.43
C THR A 157 -1.29 13.44 -14.00
N GLY A 158 -0.20 14.03 -13.54
CA GLY A 158 -0.15 15.42 -13.06
C GLY A 158 -0.76 15.60 -11.66
N GLN A 159 -2.07 15.51 -11.51
CA GLN A 159 -2.73 15.71 -10.21
C GLN A 159 -2.84 14.44 -9.35
N LYS A 160 -2.79 13.27 -9.97
CA LYS A 160 -2.93 11.96 -9.33
C LYS A 160 -1.87 11.01 -9.82
N THR A 161 -1.56 10.02 -9.00
CA THR A 161 -0.75 8.87 -9.40
C THR A 161 -1.60 7.61 -9.26
N PHE A 162 -1.70 6.83 -10.32
CA PHE A 162 -2.32 5.52 -10.28
C PHE A 162 -1.26 4.46 -10.02
N PHE A 163 -1.58 3.59 -9.08
CA PHE A 163 -0.77 2.45 -8.72
C PHE A 163 -1.53 1.19 -9.07
N ILE A 164 -1.04 0.45 -10.02
CA ILE A 164 -1.57 -0.83 -10.47
C ILE A 164 -0.63 -1.90 -9.91
N LYS A 165 -1.08 -2.70 -8.96
CA LYS A 165 -0.24 -3.68 -8.29
C LYS A 165 -0.84 -5.07 -8.35
N LEU A 166 -0.11 -6.02 -8.90
CA LEU A 166 -0.40 -7.44 -8.89
C LEU A 166 0.52 -8.12 -7.86
N THR A 167 -0.06 -8.73 -6.84
CA THR A 167 0.61 -9.59 -5.88
C THR A 167 0.35 -11.04 -6.25
N THR A 168 1.40 -11.83 -6.39
CA THR A 168 1.34 -13.22 -6.85
C THR A 168 2.62 -13.96 -6.44
N THR A 169 2.93 -15.08 -7.05
CA THR A 169 4.21 -15.80 -6.89
C THR A 169 5.22 -15.40 -7.96
N LYS A 170 6.49 -15.82 -7.82
CA LYS A 170 7.50 -15.68 -8.90
C LYS A 170 6.98 -16.23 -10.23
N LYS A 171 6.37 -17.42 -10.20
CA LYS A 171 5.79 -18.07 -11.40
C LYS A 171 4.66 -17.23 -11.98
N GLY A 172 3.76 -16.70 -11.13
CA GLY A 172 2.69 -15.82 -11.56
C GLY A 172 3.21 -14.55 -12.22
N VAL A 173 4.26 -13.90 -11.69
CA VAL A 173 4.87 -12.72 -12.35
C VAL A 173 5.38 -13.09 -13.74
N ILE A 174 6.07 -14.24 -13.90
CA ILE A 174 6.60 -14.65 -15.20
C ILE A 174 5.47 -14.90 -16.22
N GLU A 175 4.42 -15.60 -15.83
CA GLU A 175 3.30 -15.94 -16.71
C GLU A 175 2.42 -14.72 -17.04
N LEU A 176 2.20 -13.83 -16.07
CA LEU A 176 1.24 -12.75 -16.19
C LEU A 176 1.85 -11.42 -16.65
N GLN A 177 3.18 -11.29 -16.71
CA GLN A 177 3.84 -10.04 -17.06
C GLN A 177 3.30 -9.43 -18.34
N SER A 178 3.24 -10.19 -19.44
CA SER A 178 2.84 -9.66 -20.75
C SER A 178 1.39 -9.16 -20.75
N VAL A 179 0.47 -9.88 -20.11
CA VAL A 179 -0.94 -9.46 -20.03
C VAL A 179 -1.10 -8.27 -19.09
N PHE A 180 -0.31 -8.21 -18.00
CA PHE A 180 -0.27 -7.06 -17.09
C PHE A 180 0.21 -5.79 -17.81
N GLU A 181 1.26 -5.88 -18.61
CA GLU A 181 1.79 -4.75 -19.40
C GLU A 181 0.76 -4.23 -20.41
N LYS A 182 0.09 -5.14 -21.13
CA LYS A 182 -1.00 -4.78 -22.05
C LYS A 182 -2.17 -4.13 -21.34
N PHE A 183 -2.55 -4.64 -20.19
CA PHE A 183 -3.58 -4.05 -19.35
C PHE A 183 -3.22 -2.61 -18.94
N CYS A 184 -2.00 -2.39 -18.44
CA CYS A 184 -1.52 -1.05 -18.08
C CYS A 184 -1.52 -0.09 -19.29
N ALA A 185 -1.13 -0.57 -20.47
CA ALA A 185 -1.14 0.22 -21.70
C ALA A 185 -2.55 0.60 -22.17
N SER A 186 -3.57 -0.20 -21.85
CA SER A 186 -4.96 0.07 -22.20
C SER A 186 -5.62 1.16 -21.35
N ILE A 187 -5.02 1.51 -20.20
CA ILE A 187 -5.60 2.47 -19.24
C ILE A 187 -5.76 3.84 -19.90
N GLY A 188 -6.97 4.38 -19.85
CA GLY A 188 -7.37 5.65 -20.43
C GLY A 188 -8.48 6.33 -19.66
N ASN A 189 -8.93 7.47 -20.16
CA ASN A 189 -10.14 8.15 -19.69
C ASN A 189 -11.27 7.91 -20.70
N SER A 190 -12.50 7.73 -20.19
CA SER A 190 -13.68 7.86 -21.04
C SER A 190 -13.79 9.30 -21.52
N SER A 191 -13.99 9.48 -22.81
CA SER A 191 -14.30 10.77 -23.45
C SER A 191 -15.63 11.31 -22.97
#